data_e938e18e794920289760f036419197cb
#
_entry.id   e938e18e794920289760f036419197cb
#
_cell.length_a   1.000
_cell.length_b   1.000
_cell.length_c   1.000
_cell.angle_alpha   90.00
_cell.angle_beta   90.00
_cell.angle_gamma   90.00
#
_symmetry.space_group_name_H-M   'P 1'
#
loop_
_entity.id
_entity.type
_entity.pdbx_description
1 polymer ?
#
loop_
_entity_poly.entity_id
_entity_poly.type
_entity_poly.pdbx_seq_one_letter_code
_entity_poly.pdbx_strand_id
1 'polypeptide(L)'
;LTPASLARLICPEFRFGKTDPEEAARLVELGVGGFCFYGGTADEVREASRSLKALSRTPLLIAADYENGPGQWVRGATELPTNMAIGASGSEALARRKGGITALESRALGVDWVFAPVVDLASRPDNPIVNVRAYGEDPGLTARLAGAYLSGLNSQGALGCVKHFPGHGATATDSHLALPVLEKSLHGLEREDLQPFAALARQADSVMAGHLMALALDESAPASLSRAALTGLLREKLKYNGLIVTDALNMKAVARDPAAGVKAFCAGADMLLCPEDPFALHAELARAFNNGQITGSAVALAVSRQEALVRKLSPFRSSPPPLDALRCPEHLAFNAEAAPACLAWLPGKPDLEFRPGDIVGYFEPLTPPSAWKGTAFVGELIKLGVRVEPYQPGCGMRLAAGIFSKPRAFSGSINLSEEEKLVLEAAIKGAGASVIVAFGSPFVLGGLEHKPSAGLCAFCALQDFQLAAARVLMRRAKAGGTIPAVIGDL
;
A
#
# COMPACT_ATOMS: atom_id res chain seq x y z
N LEU A 1 29.33 21.95 -7.73
CA LEU A 1 28.44 21.30 -6.77
C LEU A 1 28.69 21.90 -5.40
N THR A 2 27.64 22.36 -4.75
CA THR A 2 27.67 22.96 -3.42
C THR A 2 27.15 21.94 -2.39
N PRO A 3 27.41 22.11 -1.09
CA PRO A 3 26.76 21.31 -0.04
C PRO A 3 25.24 21.23 -0.18
N ALA A 4 24.60 22.31 -0.67
CA ALA A 4 23.17 22.34 -0.95
C ALA A 4 22.71 21.27 -2.00
N SER A 5 23.61 20.84 -2.90
CA SER A 5 23.29 19.77 -3.86
C SER A 5 23.17 18.39 -3.18
N LEU A 6 23.86 18.16 -2.05
CA LEU A 6 23.79 16.93 -1.28
C LEU A 6 22.47 16.85 -0.48
N ALA A 7 21.97 17.97 0.05
CA ALA A 7 20.69 18.02 0.73
C ALA A 7 19.53 17.60 -0.17
N ARG A 8 19.62 17.85 -1.48
CA ARG A 8 18.61 17.41 -2.46
C ARG A 8 18.43 15.89 -2.52
N LEU A 9 19.40 15.11 -2.04
CA LEU A 9 19.29 13.66 -1.97
C LEU A 9 18.38 13.19 -0.82
N ILE A 10 17.96 14.07 0.10
CA ILE A 10 17.24 13.77 1.32
C ILE A 10 15.75 14.10 1.16
N CYS A 11 14.88 13.15 1.55
CA CYS A 11 13.44 13.31 1.62
C CYS A 11 12.96 12.95 3.03
N PRO A 12 12.98 13.90 4.01
CA PRO A 12 12.54 13.64 5.37
C PRO A 12 11.04 13.38 5.48
N GLU A 13 10.61 12.77 6.58
CA GLU A 13 9.19 12.69 6.89
C GLU A 13 8.66 14.02 7.40
N PHE A 14 7.38 14.28 7.12
CA PHE A 14 6.58 15.30 7.76
C PHE A 14 5.31 14.66 8.31
N ARG A 15 5.25 14.48 9.61
CA ARG A 15 4.13 13.85 10.28
C ARG A 15 3.30 14.90 10.99
N PHE A 16 2.07 15.10 10.52
CA PHE A 16 1.15 16.09 11.10
C PHE A 16 0.89 15.81 12.58
N GLY A 17 0.97 16.86 13.38
CA GLY A 17 0.85 16.78 14.84
C GLY A 17 2.12 16.29 15.59
N LYS A 18 3.24 16.03 14.87
CA LYS A 18 4.52 15.61 15.46
C LYS A 18 5.71 16.41 14.95
N THR A 19 5.83 16.64 13.65
CA THR A 19 6.94 17.39 13.07
C THR A 19 6.83 18.86 13.42
N ASP A 20 7.92 19.43 13.91
CA ASP A 20 8.02 20.88 14.18
C ASP A 20 8.09 21.65 12.85
N PRO A 21 7.18 22.59 12.58
CA PRO A 21 7.21 23.41 11.37
C PRO A 21 8.49 24.22 11.20
N GLU A 22 9.13 24.66 12.29
CA GLU A 22 10.41 25.41 12.24
C GLU A 22 11.55 24.50 11.80
N GLU A 23 11.56 23.25 12.25
CA GLU A 23 12.52 22.24 11.79
C GLU A 23 12.33 21.95 10.30
N ALA A 24 11.08 21.78 9.85
CA ALA A 24 10.77 21.58 8.44
C ALA A 24 11.23 22.80 7.58
N ALA A 25 11.05 24.03 8.07
CA ALA A 25 11.56 25.22 7.40
C ALA A 25 13.09 25.23 7.29
N ARG A 26 13.81 24.88 8.35
CA ARG A 26 15.29 24.75 8.32
C ARG A 26 15.76 23.68 7.32
N LEU A 27 15.02 22.57 7.18
CA LEU A 27 15.32 21.53 6.18
C LEU A 27 15.10 22.04 4.76
N VAL A 28 14.06 22.85 4.52
CA VAL A 28 13.86 23.54 3.23
C VAL A 28 15.01 24.52 2.94
N GLU A 29 15.47 25.30 3.93
CA GLU A 29 16.61 26.23 3.79
C GLU A 29 17.92 25.47 3.51
N LEU A 30 18.12 24.29 4.10
CA LEU A 30 19.22 23.37 3.83
C LEU A 30 19.21 22.90 2.37
N GLY A 31 18.03 22.80 1.76
CA GLY A 31 17.83 22.45 0.36
C GLY A 31 17.43 21.00 0.14
N VAL A 32 16.67 20.36 1.03
CA VAL A 32 16.17 18.99 0.84
C VAL A 32 15.36 18.84 -0.46
N GLY A 33 15.36 17.64 -1.04
CA GLY A 33 14.73 17.36 -2.33
C GLY A 33 13.22 17.21 -2.26
N GLY A 34 12.68 16.87 -1.09
CA GLY A 34 11.26 16.65 -0.88
C GLY A 34 10.91 16.39 0.56
N PHE A 35 9.63 16.09 0.82
CA PHE A 35 9.11 15.59 2.09
C PHE A 35 8.13 14.46 1.85
N CYS A 36 8.09 13.48 2.73
CA CYS A 36 7.06 12.44 2.78
C CYS A 36 6.03 12.79 3.87
N PHE A 37 4.78 13.01 3.49
CA PHE A 37 3.71 13.44 4.38
C PHE A 37 2.92 12.28 4.96
N TYR A 38 2.60 12.34 6.27
CA TYR A 38 1.80 11.37 6.99
C TYR A 38 0.74 12.05 7.87
N GLY A 39 -0.53 11.70 7.64
CA GLY A 39 -1.68 12.16 8.43
C GLY A 39 -2.20 13.54 8.01
N GLY A 40 -2.87 14.21 8.94
CA GLY A 40 -3.44 15.55 8.76
C GLY A 40 -4.88 15.57 8.25
N THR A 41 -5.44 16.79 8.21
CA THR A 41 -6.67 17.11 7.49
C THR A 41 -6.32 17.62 6.10
N ALA A 42 -7.29 17.70 5.21
CA ALA A 42 -7.10 18.21 3.86
C ALA A 42 -6.53 19.63 3.85
N ASP A 43 -7.04 20.52 4.72
CA ASP A 43 -6.56 21.90 4.83
C ASP A 43 -5.13 21.97 5.34
N GLU A 44 -4.79 21.21 6.40
CA GLU A 44 -3.42 21.16 6.96
C GLU A 44 -2.41 20.66 5.92
N VAL A 45 -2.73 19.58 5.19
CA VAL A 45 -1.84 19.00 4.18
C VAL A 45 -1.61 19.98 3.03
N ARG A 46 -2.67 20.61 2.53
CA ARG A 46 -2.57 21.61 1.45
C ARG A 46 -1.77 22.83 1.88
N GLU A 47 -2.03 23.34 3.08
CA GLU A 47 -1.31 24.53 3.58
C GLU A 47 0.17 24.25 3.82
N ALA A 48 0.51 23.11 4.46
CA ALA A 48 1.90 22.70 4.66
C ALA A 48 2.64 22.54 3.31
N SER A 49 2.00 21.84 2.34
CA SER A 49 2.58 21.70 1.00
C SER A 49 2.85 23.04 0.32
N ARG A 50 1.87 23.97 0.39
CA ARG A 50 1.98 25.31 -0.20
C ARG A 50 3.11 26.12 0.46
N SER A 51 3.14 26.12 1.79
CA SER A 51 4.11 26.90 2.57
C SER A 51 5.54 26.40 2.36
N LEU A 52 5.78 25.07 2.42
CA LEU A 52 7.10 24.49 2.20
C LEU A 52 7.59 24.71 0.76
N LYS A 53 6.71 24.56 -0.23
CA LYS A 53 7.05 24.84 -1.64
C LYS A 53 7.37 26.34 -1.89
N ALA A 54 6.64 27.23 -1.24
CA ALA A 54 6.87 28.67 -1.36
C ALA A 54 8.21 29.13 -0.71
N LEU A 55 8.61 28.49 0.37
CA LEU A 55 9.87 28.75 1.07
C LEU A 55 11.07 28.19 0.30
N SER A 56 10.89 27.14 -0.51
CA SER A 56 11.99 26.47 -1.19
C SER A 56 12.54 27.28 -2.39
N ARG A 57 13.86 27.39 -2.45
CA ARG A 57 14.58 28.01 -3.58
C ARG A 57 14.71 27.06 -4.78
N THR A 58 14.51 25.78 -4.59
CA THR A 58 14.57 24.75 -5.63
C THR A 58 13.23 23.99 -5.65
N PRO A 59 12.84 23.40 -6.79
CA PRO A 59 11.59 22.64 -6.84
C PRO A 59 11.57 21.51 -5.81
N LEU A 60 10.65 21.60 -4.85
CA LEU A 60 10.42 20.61 -3.80
C LEU A 60 9.40 19.56 -4.26
N LEU A 61 9.64 18.28 -3.97
CA LEU A 61 8.69 17.20 -4.19
C LEU A 61 7.98 16.87 -2.87
N ILE A 62 6.66 16.85 -2.87
CA ILE A 62 5.87 16.36 -1.75
C ILE A 62 5.38 14.96 -2.10
N ALA A 63 5.77 13.99 -1.30
CA ALA A 63 5.42 12.58 -1.47
C ALA A 63 4.46 12.11 -0.36
N ALA A 64 3.73 11.01 -0.62
CA ALA A 64 2.92 10.33 0.39
C ALA A 64 2.60 8.88 0.00
N ASP A 65 2.36 8.02 1.00
CA ASP A 65 1.97 6.62 0.86
C ASP A 65 0.45 6.47 0.63
N TYR A 66 -0.07 7.00 -0.48
CA TYR A 66 -1.49 6.95 -0.80
C TYR A 66 -1.86 5.71 -1.63
N GLU A 67 -1.50 4.51 -1.15
CA GLU A 67 -1.74 3.23 -1.83
C GLU A 67 -3.23 2.96 -2.09
N ASN A 68 -4.07 3.35 -1.14
CA ASN A 68 -5.52 3.27 -1.22
C ASN A 68 -6.17 4.65 -1.28
N GLY A 69 -5.58 5.54 -2.07
CA GLY A 69 -5.99 6.95 -2.16
C GLY A 69 -5.60 7.78 -0.94
N PRO A 70 -5.70 9.13 -1.03
CA PRO A 70 -5.32 10.02 0.06
C PRO A 70 -6.10 9.80 1.36
N GLY A 71 -7.34 9.33 1.30
CA GLY A 71 -8.18 9.05 2.48
C GLY A 71 -7.63 7.97 3.41
N GLN A 72 -6.64 7.20 2.97
CA GLN A 72 -5.88 6.30 3.84
C GLN A 72 -5.16 7.04 4.99
N TRP A 73 -4.74 8.26 4.75
CA TRP A 73 -3.95 9.09 5.68
C TRP A 73 -4.59 10.43 6.02
N VAL A 74 -5.32 11.02 5.08
CA VAL A 74 -5.82 12.39 5.18
C VAL A 74 -7.31 12.40 5.49
N ARG A 75 -7.69 12.99 6.60
CA ARG A 75 -9.11 13.20 6.94
C ARG A 75 -9.73 14.17 5.94
N GLY A 76 -10.85 13.78 5.37
CA GLY A 76 -11.54 14.60 4.36
C GLY A 76 -11.19 14.26 2.90
N ALA A 77 -10.37 13.23 2.67
CA ALA A 77 -10.10 12.68 1.34
C ALA A 77 -10.74 11.30 1.14
N THR A 78 -10.74 10.79 -0.09
CA THR A 78 -11.35 9.51 -0.45
C THR A 78 -10.41 8.34 -0.13
N GLU A 79 -10.86 7.38 0.67
CA GLU A 79 -10.24 6.07 0.78
C GLU A 79 -10.78 5.16 -0.33
N LEU A 80 -9.89 4.48 -1.04
CA LEU A 80 -10.17 3.65 -2.20
C LEU A 80 -9.93 2.15 -1.88
N PRO A 81 -10.45 1.21 -2.69
CA PRO A 81 -10.26 -0.22 -2.47
C PRO A 81 -8.78 -0.61 -2.44
N THR A 82 -8.45 -1.67 -1.71
CA THR A 82 -7.10 -2.25 -1.72
C THR A 82 -6.71 -2.74 -3.11
N ASN A 83 -5.41 -2.94 -3.34
CA ASN A 83 -4.96 -3.49 -4.61
C ASN A 83 -5.47 -4.92 -4.83
N MET A 84 -5.58 -5.73 -3.77
CA MET A 84 -6.11 -7.10 -3.90
C MET A 84 -7.59 -7.11 -4.29
N ALA A 85 -8.39 -6.14 -3.82
CA ALA A 85 -9.76 -5.96 -4.30
C ALA A 85 -9.80 -5.67 -5.81
N ILE A 86 -8.95 -4.76 -6.29
CA ILE A 86 -8.81 -4.48 -7.73
C ILE A 86 -8.27 -5.71 -8.47
N GLY A 87 -7.33 -6.46 -7.88
CA GLY A 87 -6.80 -7.73 -8.39
C GLY A 87 -7.90 -8.76 -8.60
N ALA A 88 -8.79 -8.90 -7.62
CA ALA A 88 -9.93 -9.81 -7.71
C ALA A 88 -10.87 -9.46 -8.88
N SER A 89 -11.04 -8.19 -9.20
CA SER A 89 -11.84 -7.76 -10.36
C SER A 89 -11.16 -8.03 -11.70
N GLY A 90 -9.81 -8.14 -11.73
CA GLY A 90 -9.01 -8.22 -12.95
C GLY A 90 -9.14 -7.00 -13.89
N SER A 91 -9.79 -5.92 -13.46
CA SER A 91 -10.19 -4.80 -14.30
C SER A 91 -9.14 -3.70 -14.37
N GLU A 92 -8.49 -3.57 -15.53
CA GLU A 92 -7.58 -2.44 -15.82
C GLU A 92 -8.31 -1.09 -15.80
N ALA A 93 -9.61 -1.07 -16.16
CA ALA A 93 -10.41 0.15 -16.11
C ALA A 93 -10.59 0.65 -14.67
N LEU A 94 -10.87 -0.26 -13.72
CA LEU A 94 -10.95 0.09 -12.29
C LEU A 94 -9.60 0.51 -11.74
N ALA A 95 -8.52 -0.20 -12.10
CA ALA A 95 -7.16 0.17 -11.69
C ALA A 95 -6.78 1.57 -12.20
N ARG A 96 -7.06 1.88 -13.47
CA ARG A 96 -6.83 3.21 -14.07
C ARG A 96 -7.64 4.30 -13.38
N ARG A 97 -8.93 4.08 -13.12
CA ARG A 97 -9.78 5.06 -12.40
C ARG A 97 -9.29 5.28 -10.98
N LYS A 98 -8.90 4.21 -10.25
CA LYS A 98 -8.27 4.32 -8.92
C LYS A 98 -7.05 5.24 -8.97
N GLY A 99 -6.15 5.04 -9.95
CA GLY A 99 -4.98 5.90 -10.14
C GLY A 99 -5.34 7.36 -10.44
N GLY A 100 -6.33 7.58 -11.31
CA GLY A 100 -6.81 8.93 -11.65
C GLY A 100 -7.40 9.69 -10.46
N ILE A 101 -8.26 9.04 -9.67
CA ILE A 101 -8.83 9.63 -8.43
C ILE A 101 -7.72 9.95 -7.43
N THR A 102 -6.79 8.98 -7.22
CA THR A 102 -5.64 9.20 -6.34
C THR A 102 -4.84 10.43 -6.75
N ALA A 103 -4.57 10.61 -8.04
CA ALA A 103 -3.82 11.76 -8.55
C ALA A 103 -4.56 13.09 -8.37
N LEU A 104 -5.83 13.15 -8.74
CA LEU A 104 -6.63 14.37 -8.61
C LEU A 104 -6.69 14.86 -7.16
N GLU A 105 -6.98 13.95 -6.23
CA GLU A 105 -7.04 14.30 -4.81
C GLU A 105 -5.65 14.60 -4.22
N SER A 106 -4.60 13.85 -4.61
CA SER A 106 -3.22 14.16 -4.20
C SER A 106 -2.81 15.57 -4.63
N ARG A 107 -3.11 15.96 -5.87
CA ARG A 107 -2.81 17.30 -6.39
C ARG A 107 -3.62 18.39 -5.70
N ALA A 108 -4.88 18.13 -5.37
CA ALA A 108 -5.70 19.06 -4.59
C ALA A 108 -5.08 19.33 -3.21
N LEU A 109 -4.40 18.33 -2.63
CA LEU A 109 -3.64 18.43 -1.38
C LEU A 109 -2.23 19.00 -1.58
N GLY A 110 -1.77 19.19 -2.82
CA GLY A 110 -0.43 19.65 -3.14
C GLY A 110 0.63 18.54 -3.07
N VAL A 111 0.23 17.26 -3.01
CA VAL A 111 1.12 16.10 -3.09
C VAL A 111 1.39 15.78 -4.55
N ASP A 112 2.67 15.69 -4.90
CA ASP A 112 3.14 15.51 -6.27
C ASP A 112 3.44 14.06 -6.60
N TRP A 113 3.89 13.26 -5.60
CA TRP A 113 4.51 11.97 -5.76
C TRP A 113 3.87 10.94 -4.82
N VAL A 114 3.21 9.97 -5.42
CA VAL A 114 2.49 8.92 -4.70
C VAL A 114 3.37 7.66 -4.65
N PHE A 115 3.68 7.19 -3.45
CA PHE A 115 4.41 5.94 -3.27
C PHE A 115 3.49 4.73 -3.46
N ALA A 116 3.02 4.60 -4.69
CA ALA A 116 2.21 3.52 -5.21
C ALA A 116 2.42 3.42 -6.75
N PRO A 117 2.15 2.25 -7.35
CA PRO A 117 1.53 1.06 -6.78
C PRO A 117 2.52 0.09 -6.11
N VAL A 118 2.01 -0.71 -5.18
CA VAL A 118 2.73 -1.90 -4.70
C VAL A 118 2.63 -2.99 -5.77
N VAL A 119 3.78 -3.56 -6.16
CA VAL A 119 3.88 -4.64 -7.15
C VAL A 119 4.49 -5.93 -6.57
N ASP A 120 4.70 -5.94 -5.25
CA ASP A 120 5.01 -7.18 -4.54
C ASP A 120 3.91 -8.20 -4.79
N LEU A 121 4.27 -9.47 -4.91
CA LEU A 121 3.32 -10.56 -5.14
C LEU A 121 2.77 -11.10 -3.80
N ALA A 122 1.53 -11.51 -3.76
CA ALA A 122 0.93 -12.16 -2.59
C ALA A 122 1.35 -13.64 -2.53
N SER A 123 2.66 -13.92 -2.59
CA SER A 123 3.22 -15.27 -2.70
C SER A 123 3.15 -16.09 -1.41
N ARG A 124 2.89 -15.43 -0.27
CA ARG A 124 2.84 -16.04 1.06
C ARG A 124 1.64 -15.58 1.85
N PRO A 125 0.77 -16.51 2.30
CA PRO A 125 -0.39 -16.19 3.14
C PRO A 125 -0.04 -15.58 4.50
N ASP A 126 1.13 -15.93 5.06
CA ASP A 126 1.64 -15.46 6.34
C ASP A 126 2.45 -14.16 6.26
N ASN A 127 2.61 -13.57 5.06
CA ASN A 127 3.31 -12.29 4.93
C ASN A 127 2.54 -11.16 5.63
N PRO A 128 3.12 -10.51 6.67
CA PRO A 128 2.40 -9.54 7.50
C PRO A 128 2.29 -8.16 6.85
N ILE A 129 3.05 -7.88 5.78
CA ILE A 129 3.21 -6.54 5.22
C ILE A 129 2.57 -6.40 3.85
N VAL A 130 2.76 -7.37 2.95
CA VAL A 130 2.28 -7.29 1.57
C VAL A 130 0.78 -7.56 1.51
N ASN A 131 0.33 -8.78 1.75
CA ASN A 131 -1.06 -9.17 1.91
C ASN A 131 -2.00 -8.46 0.90
N VAL A 132 -3.07 -7.78 1.37
CA VAL A 132 -4.04 -7.04 0.52
C VAL A 132 -3.45 -5.81 -0.19
N ARG A 133 -2.20 -5.43 0.10
CA ARG A 133 -1.49 -4.38 -0.64
C ARG A 133 -1.04 -4.86 -2.04
N ALA A 134 -0.86 -6.18 -2.24
CA ALA A 134 -0.61 -6.78 -3.56
C ALA A 134 -1.88 -6.84 -4.40
N TYR A 135 -1.73 -6.84 -5.73
CA TYR A 135 -2.85 -7.14 -6.64
C TYR A 135 -3.22 -8.64 -6.65
N GLY A 136 -2.24 -9.50 -6.36
CA GLY A 136 -2.39 -10.94 -6.32
C GLY A 136 -1.02 -11.63 -6.34
N GLU A 137 -1.01 -12.95 -6.58
CA GLU A 137 0.23 -13.73 -6.69
C GLU A 137 0.75 -13.85 -8.15
N ASP A 138 -0.11 -13.60 -9.15
CA ASP A 138 0.28 -13.66 -10.55
C ASP A 138 1.05 -12.41 -10.99
N PRO A 139 2.31 -12.53 -11.46
CA PRO A 139 3.12 -11.39 -11.85
C PRO A 139 2.59 -10.67 -13.10
N GLY A 140 1.92 -11.37 -14.01
CA GLY A 140 1.32 -10.79 -15.21
C GLY A 140 0.10 -9.94 -14.88
N LEU A 141 -0.80 -10.42 -14.01
CA LEU A 141 -1.93 -9.65 -13.49
C LEU A 141 -1.44 -8.39 -12.78
N THR A 142 -0.45 -8.56 -11.88
CA THR A 142 0.14 -7.45 -11.12
C THR A 142 0.71 -6.39 -12.05
N ALA A 143 1.50 -6.76 -13.06
CA ALA A 143 2.08 -5.83 -14.03
C ALA A 143 1.01 -5.07 -14.83
N ARG A 144 -0.04 -5.76 -15.32
CA ARG A 144 -1.13 -5.11 -16.08
C ARG A 144 -1.91 -4.11 -15.23
N LEU A 145 -2.32 -4.49 -14.04
CA LEU A 145 -3.13 -3.63 -13.16
C LEU A 145 -2.31 -2.45 -12.60
N ALA A 146 -1.07 -2.70 -12.20
CA ALA A 146 -0.16 -1.64 -11.77
C ALA A 146 0.16 -0.66 -12.91
N GLY A 147 0.35 -1.15 -14.13
CA GLY A 147 0.52 -0.32 -15.32
C GLY A 147 -0.70 0.54 -15.64
N ALA A 148 -1.91 -0.02 -15.51
CA ALA A 148 -3.15 0.72 -15.66
C ALA A 148 -3.31 1.80 -14.57
N TYR A 149 -3.00 1.48 -13.32
CA TYR A 149 -2.98 2.44 -12.21
C TYR A 149 -2.00 3.60 -12.48
N LEU A 150 -0.74 3.31 -12.84
CA LEU A 150 0.26 4.34 -13.20
C LEU A 150 -0.20 5.21 -14.37
N SER A 151 -0.83 4.61 -15.36
CA SER A 151 -1.40 5.36 -16.49
C SER A 151 -2.50 6.33 -16.05
N GLY A 152 -3.38 5.90 -15.15
CA GLY A 152 -4.39 6.76 -14.53
C GLY A 152 -3.78 7.88 -13.72
N LEU A 153 -2.82 7.54 -12.86
CA LEU A 153 -2.10 8.48 -11.99
C LEU A 153 -1.39 9.57 -12.81
N ASN A 154 -0.58 9.16 -13.80
CA ASN A 154 0.20 10.07 -14.63
C ASN A 154 -0.68 10.94 -15.53
N SER A 155 -1.81 10.43 -16.03
CA SER A 155 -2.74 11.21 -16.86
C SER A 155 -3.36 12.39 -16.14
N GLN A 156 -3.41 12.33 -14.81
CA GLN A 156 -3.92 13.39 -13.93
C GLN A 156 -2.81 14.20 -13.25
N GLY A 157 -1.55 14.00 -13.63
CA GLY A 157 -0.41 14.83 -13.22
C GLY A 157 0.15 14.54 -11.84
N ALA A 158 0.11 13.30 -11.37
CA ALA A 158 0.89 12.83 -10.22
C ALA A 158 1.93 11.80 -10.66
N LEU A 159 3.02 11.71 -9.90
CA LEU A 159 4.09 10.74 -10.12
C LEU A 159 3.81 9.46 -9.34
N GLY A 160 4.14 8.31 -9.92
CA GLY A 160 4.03 7.01 -9.28
C GLY A 160 5.38 6.45 -8.82
N CYS A 161 5.31 5.49 -7.89
CA CYS A 161 6.47 4.77 -7.37
C CYS A 161 6.16 3.28 -7.26
N VAL A 162 6.85 2.47 -8.05
CA VAL A 162 6.71 1.01 -8.03
C VAL A 162 7.54 0.44 -6.88
N LYS A 163 6.94 -0.41 -6.01
CA LYS A 163 7.57 -0.86 -4.78
C LYS A 163 7.17 -2.28 -4.38
N HIS A 164 8.00 -3.00 -3.60
CA HIS A 164 9.32 -2.68 -3.02
C HIS A 164 10.39 -3.55 -3.70
N PHE A 165 11.23 -2.95 -4.54
CA PHE A 165 12.25 -3.69 -5.31
C PHE A 165 13.26 -4.39 -4.37
N PRO A 166 13.62 -5.65 -4.62
CA PRO A 166 13.31 -6.52 -5.76
C PRO A 166 12.05 -7.38 -5.62
N GLY A 167 11.20 -7.14 -4.62
CA GLY A 167 9.97 -7.87 -4.30
C GLY A 167 9.97 -8.37 -2.85
N HIS A 168 8.97 -7.94 -2.09
CA HIS A 168 8.82 -8.24 -0.65
C HIS A 168 7.83 -9.40 -0.40
N GLY A 169 7.19 -9.92 -1.46
CA GLY A 169 6.05 -10.83 -1.36
C GLY A 169 6.36 -12.19 -0.74
N ALA A 170 7.55 -12.74 -1.00
CA ALA A 170 7.96 -14.06 -0.51
C ALA A 170 8.66 -14.05 0.85
N THR A 171 8.69 -12.92 1.56
CA THR A 171 9.25 -12.83 2.93
C THR A 171 8.18 -13.11 3.98
N ALA A 172 8.59 -13.60 5.16
CA ALA A 172 7.70 -13.87 6.30
C ALA A 172 7.86 -12.87 7.46
N THR A 173 8.76 -11.90 7.33
CA THR A 173 9.13 -10.96 8.39
C THR A 173 8.71 -9.54 8.04
N ASP A 174 8.19 -8.82 9.03
CA ASP A 174 7.89 -7.38 8.93
C ASP A 174 9.19 -6.57 8.92
N SER A 175 9.48 -5.89 7.81
CA SER A 175 10.68 -5.04 7.64
C SER A 175 10.74 -3.85 8.61
N HIS A 176 9.62 -3.47 9.22
CA HIS A 176 9.58 -2.48 10.30
C HIS A 176 10.13 -3.04 11.64
N LEU A 177 10.17 -4.37 11.80
CA LEU A 177 10.60 -5.02 13.04
C LEU A 177 11.99 -5.64 12.92
N ALA A 178 12.32 -6.26 11.80
CA ALA A 178 13.59 -6.93 11.53
C ALA A 178 13.89 -6.93 10.03
N LEU A 179 15.12 -7.31 9.67
CA LEU A 179 15.52 -7.42 8.26
C LEU A 179 14.95 -8.72 7.66
N PRO A 180 14.00 -8.63 6.68
CA PRO A 180 13.45 -9.81 6.03
C PRO A 180 14.48 -10.49 5.13
N VAL A 181 14.39 -11.80 4.99
CA VAL A 181 15.25 -12.59 4.10
C VAL A 181 14.41 -13.20 2.99
N LEU A 182 14.87 -13.02 1.76
CA LEU A 182 14.32 -13.59 0.55
C LEU A 182 15.24 -14.70 0.05
N GLU A 183 14.84 -15.95 0.28
CA GLU A 183 15.65 -17.15 0.00
C GLU A 183 15.44 -17.72 -1.41
N LYS A 184 14.74 -17.02 -2.30
CA LYS A 184 14.54 -17.45 -3.69
C LYS A 184 15.84 -17.45 -4.48
N SER A 185 16.00 -18.42 -5.39
CA SER A 185 17.07 -18.39 -6.39
C SER A 185 16.93 -17.20 -7.34
N LEU A 186 18.00 -16.77 -8.00
CA LEU A 186 17.94 -15.70 -8.99
C LEU A 186 16.94 -16.02 -10.11
N HIS A 187 16.90 -17.25 -10.60
CA HIS A 187 15.92 -17.70 -11.58
C HIS A 187 14.47 -17.58 -11.09
N GLY A 188 14.22 -17.93 -9.83
CA GLY A 188 12.90 -17.76 -9.20
C GLY A 188 12.49 -16.28 -9.13
N LEU A 189 13.41 -15.41 -8.69
CA LEU A 189 13.19 -13.95 -8.68
C LEU A 189 12.86 -13.41 -10.08
N GLU A 190 13.61 -13.81 -11.09
CA GLU A 190 13.41 -13.36 -12.48
C GLU A 190 12.08 -13.82 -13.08
N ARG A 191 11.61 -15.00 -12.69
CA ARG A 191 10.34 -15.55 -13.19
C ARG A 191 9.12 -15.03 -12.48
N GLU A 192 9.28 -14.48 -11.28
CA GLU A 192 8.17 -14.07 -10.43
C GLU A 192 8.33 -12.60 -10.00
N ASP A 193 9.04 -12.33 -8.92
CA ASP A 193 9.04 -11.05 -8.22
C ASP A 193 9.57 -9.89 -9.08
N LEU A 194 10.54 -10.15 -9.97
CA LEU A 194 11.12 -9.13 -10.85
C LEU A 194 10.28 -8.84 -12.11
N GLN A 195 9.34 -9.71 -12.49
CA GLN A 195 8.55 -9.50 -13.71
C GLN A 195 7.75 -8.20 -13.72
N PRO A 196 7.02 -7.83 -12.64
CA PRO A 196 6.31 -6.56 -12.62
C PRO A 196 7.25 -5.35 -12.75
N PHE A 197 8.42 -5.40 -12.10
CA PHE A 197 9.42 -4.31 -12.22
C PHE A 197 9.97 -4.20 -13.64
N ALA A 198 10.31 -5.33 -14.28
CA ALA A 198 10.78 -5.35 -15.64
C ALA A 198 9.74 -4.82 -16.64
N ALA A 199 8.49 -5.24 -16.48
CA ALA A 199 7.38 -4.79 -17.32
C ALA A 199 7.11 -3.29 -17.19
N LEU A 200 7.28 -2.73 -15.98
CA LEU A 200 6.97 -1.34 -15.66
C LEU A 200 8.17 -0.39 -15.74
N ALA A 201 9.40 -0.90 -16.01
CA ALA A 201 10.63 -0.12 -15.99
C ALA A 201 10.61 1.14 -16.88
N ARG A 202 9.85 1.12 -17.99
CA ARG A 202 9.71 2.27 -18.89
C ARG A 202 8.58 3.23 -18.51
N GLN A 203 7.65 2.80 -17.67
CA GLN A 203 6.46 3.56 -17.29
C GLN A 203 6.61 4.19 -15.90
N ALA A 204 7.33 3.51 -15.00
CA ALA A 204 7.49 3.95 -13.61
C ALA A 204 8.33 5.23 -13.52
N ASP A 205 7.81 6.25 -12.86
CA ASP A 205 8.52 7.51 -12.56
C ASP A 205 9.65 7.27 -11.57
N SER A 206 9.37 6.42 -10.59
CA SER A 206 10.32 6.02 -9.56
C SER A 206 10.14 4.56 -9.15
N VAL A 207 11.19 3.98 -8.58
CA VAL A 207 11.21 2.67 -7.95
C VAL A 207 11.71 2.82 -6.53
N MET A 208 10.98 2.26 -5.56
CA MET A 208 11.40 2.21 -4.16
C MET A 208 12.12 0.90 -3.88
N ALA A 209 13.35 1.01 -3.35
CA ALA A 209 14.17 -0.12 -2.96
C ALA A 209 13.84 -0.57 -1.53
N GLY A 210 13.35 -1.78 -1.36
CA GLY A 210 12.98 -2.34 -0.07
C GLY A 210 14.16 -2.73 0.79
N HIS A 211 13.99 -2.66 2.11
CA HIS A 211 14.97 -3.12 3.09
C HIS A 211 14.81 -4.62 3.35
N LEU A 212 15.35 -5.45 2.46
CA LEU A 212 15.32 -6.91 2.58
C LEU A 212 16.61 -7.54 2.03
N MET A 213 17.03 -8.66 2.62
CA MET A 213 18.15 -9.46 2.14
C MET A 213 17.68 -10.35 1.01
N ALA A 214 18.11 -10.08 -0.21
CA ALA A 214 17.89 -10.95 -1.36
C ALA A 214 19.17 -11.76 -1.61
N LEU A 215 19.29 -12.93 -0.97
CA LEU A 215 20.54 -13.70 -0.91
C LEU A 215 21.08 -14.04 -2.30
N ALA A 216 20.23 -14.26 -3.27
CA ALA A 216 20.63 -14.52 -4.66
C ALA A 216 21.26 -13.30 -5.36
N LEU A 217 21.12 -12.09 -4.81
CA LEU A 217 21.69 -10.86 -5.36
C LEU A 217 22.91 -10.39 -4.54
N ASP A 218 22.78 -10.42 -3.20
CA ASP A 218 23.81 -9.96 -2.30
C ASP A 218 23.59 -10.59 -0.90
N GLU A 219 24.59 -11.33 -0.41
CA GLU A 219 24.55 -11.94 0.91
C GLU A 219 25.04 -10.99 2.03
N SER A 220 25.63 -9.85 1.65
CA SER A 220 26.31 -8.93 2.57
C SER A 220 25.51 -7.67 2.92
N ALA A 221 24.53 -7.29 2.07
CA ALA A 221 23.78 -6.06 2.24
C ALA A 221 22.31 -6.21 1.81
N PRO A 222 21.38 -5.54 2.49
CA PRO A 222 19.98 -5.49 2.02
C PRO A 222 19.90 -4.80 0.66
N ALA A 223 18.88 -5.16 -0.13
CA ALA A 223 18.74 -4.71 -1.51
C ALA A 223 18.83 -3.18 -1.67
N SER A 224 18.28 -2.41 -0.73
CA SER A 224 18.36 -0.95 -0.71
C SER A 224 19.77 -0.38 -0.51
N LEU A 225 20.71 -1.18 0.00
CA LEU A 225 22.13 -0.81 0.23
C LEU A 225 23.08 -1.57 -0.70
N SER A 226 22.56 -2.44 -1.57
CA SER A 226 23.32 -3.33 -2.44
C SER A 226 23.54 -2.74 -3.83
N ARG A 227 24.82 -2.57 -4.21
CA ARG A 227 25.19 -2.18 -5.56
C ARG A 227 24.78 -3.23 -6.61
N ALA A 228 24.85 -4.52 -6.26
CA ALA A 228 24.40 -5.61 -7.13
C ALA A 228 22.91 -5.50 -7.44
N ALA A 229 22.09 -5.13 -6.43
CA ALA A 229 20.66 -4.95 -6.61
C ALA A 229 20.32 -3.65 -7.37
N LEU A 230 20.81 -2.48 -6.91
CA LEU A 230 20.36 -1.20 -7.47
C LEU A 230 21.08 -0.87 -8.78
N THR A 231 22.40 -0.99 -8.83
CA THR A 231 23.14 -0.69 -10.06
C THR A 231 23.10 -1.88 -11.01
N GLY A 232 23.57 -3.06 -10.60
CA GLY A 232 23.70 -4.22 -11.47
C GLY A 232 22.38 -4.73 -12.02
N LEU A 233 21.40 -4.98 -11.13
CA LEU A 233 20.12 -5.53 -11.56
C LEU A 233 19.16 -4.45 -12.08
N LEU A 234 18.84 -3.44 -11.26
CA LEU A 234 17.79 -2.47 -11.63
C LEU A 234 18.24 -1.53 -12.76
N ARG A 235 19.44 -0.90 -12.62
CA ARG A 235 19.94 0.03 -13.65
C ARG A 235 20.42 -0.68 -14.92
N GLU A 236 21.34 -1.66 -14.75
CA GLU A 236 22.06 -2.21 -15.90
C GLU A 236 21.29 -3.33 -16.60
N LYS A 237 20.71 -4.29 -15.84
CA LYS A 237 19.99 -5.43 -16.42
C LYS A 237 18.58 -5.06 -16.84
N LEU A 238 17.78 -4.44 -15.94
CA LEU A 238 16.41 -4.03 -16.23
C LEU A 238 16.34 -2.69 -17.00
N LYS A 239 17.48 -2.01 -17.23
CA LYS A 239 17.58 -0.74 -17.98
C LYS A 239 16.71 0.38 -17.42
N TYR A 240 16.53 0.41 -16.09
CA TYR A 240 15.74 1.44 -15.44
C TYR A 240 16.50 2.76 -15.34
N ASN A 241 15.96 3.83 -15.91
CA ASN A 241 16.56 5.16 -15.93
C ASN A 241 15.86 6.22 -15.06
N GLY A 242 14.71 5.88 -14.47
CA GLY A 242 13.97 6.77 -13.57
C GLY A 242 14.64 6.95 -12.21
N LEU A 243 13.96 7.61 -11.29
CA LEU A 243 14.46 7.86 -9.94
C LEU A 243 14.38 6.60 -9.07
N ILE A 244 15.45 6.25 -8.36
CA ILE A 244 15.45 5.22 -7.31
C ILE A 244 15.42 5.91 -5.96
N VAL A 245 14.41 5.60 -5.14
CA VAL A 245 14.29 6.06 -3.75
C VAL A 245 14.46 4.86 -2.82
N THR A 246 15.08 5.03 -1.65
CA THR A 246 15.09 3.99 -0.63
C THR A 246 13.71 3.85 0.00
N ASP A 247 13.41 2.71 0.62
CA ASP A 247 12.41 2.66 1.68
C ASP A 247 12.87 3.52 2.88
N ALA A 248 12.00 3.72 3.86
CA ALA A 248 12.26 4.64 4.97
C ALA A 248 13.49 4.21 5.81
N LEU A 249 14.52 5.05 5.86
CA LEU A 249 15.79 4.74 6.53
C LEU A 249 15.66 4.65 8.07
N ASN A 250 14.58 5.16 8.65
CA ASN A 250 14.27 4.99 10.08
C ASN A 250 13.64 3.63 10.42
N MET A 251 13.44 2.74 9.44
CA MET A 251 12.97 1.36 9.70
C MET A 251 14.07 0.52 10.37
N LYS A 252 13.66 -0.30 11.35
CA LYS A 252 14.61 -1.10 12.18
C LYS A 252 15.52 -2.02 11.35
N ALA A 253 15.12 -2.40 10.16
CA ALA A 253 15.91 -3.19 9.24
C ALA A 253 17.29 -2.56 8.93
N VAL A 254 17.38 -1.23 8.89
CA VAL A 254 18.61 -0.49 8.52
C VAL A 254 18.95 0.67 9.47
N ALA A 255 18.04 1.11 10.32
CA ALA A 255 18.22 2.29 11.19
C ALA A 255 19.42 2.19 12.16
N ARG A 256 19.91 0.98 12.43
CA ARG A 256 21.10 0.77 13.28
C ARG A 256 22.44 0.99 12.56
N ASP A 257 22.42 1.09 11.23
CA ASP A 257 23.61 1.39 10.43
C ASP A 257 23.70 2.89 10.18
N PRO A 258 24.57 3.63 10.88
CA PRO A 258 24.70 5.07 10.72
C PRO A 258 25.13 5.49 9.30
N ALA A 259 25.75 4.58 8.56
CA ALA A 259 26.18 4.81 7.20
C ALA A 259 25.12 4.39 6.13
N ALA A 260 23.93 3.95 6.54
CA ALA A 260 22.90 3.41 5.62
C ALA A 260 22.61 4.36 4.46
N GLY A 261 22.43 5.66 4.71
CA GLY A 261 22.16 6.63 3.67
C GLY A 261 23.31 6.79 2.66
N VAL A 262 24.56 6.84 3.13
CA VAL A 262 25.74 6.90 2.26
C VAL A 262 25.88 5.61 1.45
N LYS A 263 25.70 4.44 2.08
CA LYS A 263 25.73 3.14 1.39
C LYS A 263 24.64 3.04 0.32
N ALA A 264 23.42 3.45 0.63
CA ALA A 264 22.31 3.45 -0.33
C ALA A 264 22.62 4.33 -1.55
N PHE A 265 23.12 5.53 -1.34
CA PHE A 265 23.52 6.41 -2.43
C PHE A 265 24.65 5.79 -3.27
N CYS A 266 25.69 5.26 -2.65
CA CYS A 266 26.79 4.57 -3.34
C CYS A 266 26.34 3.30 -4.08
N ALA A 267 25.27 2.64 -3.60
CA ALA A 267 24.65 1.50 -4.27
C ALA A 267 23.87 1.90 -5.54
N GLY A 268 23.42 3.17 -5.65
CA GLY A 268 22.72 3.66 -6.84
C GLY A 268 21.34 4.27 -6.58
N ALA A 269 20.95 4.48 -5.31
CA ALA A 269 19.77 5.26 -4.94
C ALA A 269 19.99 6.75 -5.29
N ASP A 270 18.94 7.44 -5.73
CA ASP A 270 18.95 8.87 -6.06
C ASP A 270 18.36 9.72 -4.93
N MET A 271 17.52 9.14 -4.08
CA MET A 271 16.85 9.82 -2.98
C MET A 271 16.74 8.93 -1.75
N LEU A 272 16.98 9.53 -0.58
CA LEU A 272 17.10 8.88 0.72
C LEU A 272 15.88 9.27 1.56
N LEU A 273 14.97 8.31 1.76
CA LEU A 273 13.66 8.55 2.35
C LEU A 273 13.70 8.45 3.88
N CYS A 274 13.06 9.38 4.57
CA CYS A 274 12.75 9.36 6.00
C CYS A 274 13.95 8.94 6.87
N PRO A 275 15.12 9.59 6.79
CA PRO A 275 16.19 9.36 7.75
C PRO A 275 15.72 9.75 9.16
N GLU A 276 16.28 9.11 10.21
CA GLU A 276 15.98 9.43 11.59
C GLU A 276 16.38 10.87 11.93
N ASP A 277 17.56 11.30 11.47
CA ASP A 277 18.06 12.68 11.57
C ASP A 277 18.55 13.16 10.19
N PRO A 278 17.76 14.03 9.49
CA PRO A 278 18.13 14.55 8.19
C PRO A 278 19.37 15.44 8.19
N PHE A 279 19.65 16.16 9.28
CA PHE A 279 20.84 17.01 9.39
C PHE A 279 22.10 16.18 9.58
N ALA A 280 22.05 15.14 10.43
CA ALA A 280 23.14 14.18 10.59
C ALA A 280 23.45 13.47 9.27
N LEU A 281 22.44 13.01 8.54
CA LEU A 281 22.60 12.39 7.22
C LEU A 281 23.26 13.35 6.22
N HIS A 282 22.85 14.62 6.20
CA HIS A 282 23.49 15.63 5.34
C HIS A 282 25.00 15.80 5.68
N ALA A 283 25.35 15.84 6.96
CA ALA A 283 26.74 15.94 7.39
C ALA A 283 27.56 14.68 6.98
N GLU A 284 26.97 13.50 7.03
CA GLU A 284 27.60 12.25 6.58
C GLU A 284 27.81 12.23 5.06
N LEU A 285 26.81 12.64 4.27
CA LEU A 285 26.95 12.78 2.83
C LEU A 285 28.04 13.80 2.46
N ALA A 286 28.15 14.90 3.21
CA ALA A 286 29.21 15.91 3.02
C ALA A 286 30.59 15.33 3.32
N ARG A 287 30.74 14.55 4.40
CA ARG A 287 32.01 13.85 4.70
C ARG A 287 32.38 12.85 3.63
N ALA A 288 31.42 12.03 3.15
CA ALA A 288 31.62 11.06 2.09
C ALA A 288 31.96 11.72 0.74
N PHE A 289 31.43 12.89 0.49
CA PHE A 289 31.77 13.70 -0.69
C PHE A 289 33.21 14.25 -0.59
N ASN A 290 33.57 14.82 0.55
CA ASN A 290 34.90 15.42 0.77
C ASN A 290 36.05 14.39 0.76
N ASN A 291 35.79 13.14 1.19
CA ASN A 291 36.77 12.05 1.14
C ASN A 291 36.77 11.28 -0.19
N GLY A 292 35.95 11.70 -1.17
CA GLY A 292 35.89 11.08 -2.51
C GLY A 292 35.08 9.79 -2.63
N GLN A 293 34.38 9.36 -1.57
CA GLN A 293 33.49 8.20 -1.59
C GLN A 293 32.25 8.47 -2.46
N ILE A 294 31.76 9.70 -2.44
CA ILE A 294 30.68 10.20 -3.30
C ILE A 294 31.30 11.15 -4.34
N THR A 295 30.99 10.92 -5.62
CA THR A 295 31.48 11.79 -6.70
C THR A 295 30.47 12.88 -7.07
N GLY A 296 30.98 14.04 -7.52
CA GLY A 296 30.12 15.11 -8.00
C GLY A 296 29.23 14.70 -9.18
N SER A 297 29.73 13.86 -10.08
CA SER A 297 28.95 13.34 -11.20
C SER A 297 27.78 12.46 -10.76
N ALA A 298 27.95 11.64 -9.73
CA ALA A 298 26.85 10.82 -9.17
C ALA A 298 25.75 11.71 -8.56
N VAL A 299 26.13 12.76 -7.79
CA VAL A 299 25.17 13.73 -7.22
C VAL A 299 24.44 14.48 -8.33
N ALA A 300 25.15 14.96 -9.33
CA ALA A 300 24.56 15.67 -10.47
C ALA A 300 23.54 14.79 -11.23
N LEU A 301 23.86 13.51 -11.40
CA LEU A 301 22.96 12.55 -12.05
C LEU A 301 21.69 12.30 -11.23
N ALA A 302 21.79 12.10 -9.92
CA ALA A 302 20.65 11.93 -9.04
C ALA A 302 19.75 13.17 -9.05
N VAL A 303 20.33 14.37 -8.94
CA VAL A 303 19.59 15.64 -9.03
C VAL A 303 18.94 15.79 -10.40
N SER A 304 19.60 15.42 -11.49
CA SER A 304 19.02 15.54 -12.84
C SER A 304 17.77 14.65 -13.02
N ARG A 305 17.71 13.46 -12.38
CA ARG A 305 16.53 12.59 -12.35
C ARG A 305 15.38 13.23 -11.57
N GLN A 306 15.67 13.84 -10.41
CA GLN A 306 14.65 14.60 -9.66
C GLN A 306 14.08 15.74 -10.50
N GLU A 307 14.94 16.51 -11.18
CA GLU A 307 14.52 17.60 -12.07
C GLU A 307 13.70 17.11 -13.26
N ALA A 308 13.98 15.92 -13.77
CA ALA A 308 13.15 15.29 -14.82
C ALA A 308 11.73 15.02 -14.32
N LEU A 309 11.56 14.55 -13.07
CA LEU A 309 10.25 14.39 -12.45
C LEU A 309 9.53 15.74 -12.27
N VAL A 310 10.25 16.76 -11.80
CA VAL A 310 9.69 18.11 -11.67
C VAL A 310 9.23 18.67 -13.02
N ARG A 311 10.02 18.47 -14.08
CA ARG A 311 9.63 18.89 -15.44
C ARG A 311 8.37 18.17 -15.92
N LYS A 312 8.23 16.89 -15.62
CA LYS A 312 7.01 16.10 -15.94
C LYS A 312 5.77 16.69 -15.26
N LEU A 313 5.91 17.21 -14.05
CA LEU A 313 4.80 17.84 -13.28
C LEU A 313 4.48 19.27 -13.73
N SER A 314 5.37 19.97 -14.43
CA SER A 314 5.23 21.40 -14.74
C SER A 314 3.90 21.78 -15.39
N PRO A 315 3.33 21.02 -16.35
CA PRO A 315 2.05 21.35 -16.97
C PRO A 315 0.88 21.32 -15.98
N PHE A 316 1.01 20.57 -14.89
CA PHE A 316 -0.06 20.33 -13.91
C PHE A 316 0.05 21.21 -12.67
N ARG A 317 1.26 21.67 -12.32
CA ARG A 317 1.50 22.49 -11.11
C ARG A 317 0.92 23.89 -11.21
N SER A 318 0.75 24.43 -12.41
CA SER A 318 0.17 25.77 -12.65
C SER A 318 -1.33 25.84 -12.35
N SER A 319 -2.03 24.70 -12.33
CA SER A 319 -3.47 24.63 -12.08
C SER A 319 -3.81 23.43 -11.19
N PRO A 320 -3.53 23.52 -9.88
CA PRO A 320 -3.90 22.46 -8.94
C PRO A 320 -5.44 22.40 -8.81
N PRO A 321 -6.03 21.20 -8.67
CA PRO A 321 -7.45 21.07 -8.37
C PRO A 321 -7.81 21.80 -7.06
N PRO A 322 -9.03 22.32 -6.94
CA PRO A 322 -9.51 22.90 -5.69
C PRO A 322 -9.79 21.79 -4.64
N LEU A 323 -9.93 22.16 -3.35
CA LEU A 323 -10.18 21.18 -2.29
C LEU A 323 -11.56 20.52 -2.38
N ASP A 324 -12.54 21.13 -3.01
CA ASP A 324 -13.86 20.52 -3.24
C ASP A 324 -13.84 19.39 -4.28
N ALA A 325 -12.71 19.20 -4.98
CA ALA A 325 -12.46 17.99 -5.75
C ALA A 325 -12.28 16.74 -4.88
N LEU A 326 -11.93 16.92 -3.59
CA LEU A 326 -11.85 15.81 -2.63
C LEU A 326 -13.25 15.27 -2.35
N ARG A 327 -13.39 13.93 -2.34
CA ARG A 327 -14.66 13.26 -2.04
C ARG A 327 -15.84 13.77 -2.89
N CYS A 328 -15.58 14.25 -4.10
CA CYS A 328 -16.66 14.63 -5.01
C CYS A 328 -17.58 13.41 -5.29
N PRO A 329 -18.83 13.62 -5.71
CA PRO A 329 -19.78 12.53 -5.93
C PRO A 329 -19.25 11.42 -6.82
N GLU A 330 -18.46 11.74 -7.85
CA GLU A 330 -17.85 10.77 -8.77
C GLU A 330 -16.79 9.90 -8.05
N HIS A 331 -15.96 10.48 -7.19
CA HIS A 331 -14.95 9.76 -6.42
C HIS A 331 -15.60 8.83 -5.38
N LEU A 332 -16.65 9.28 -4.71
CA LEU A 332 -17.39 8.45 -3.75
C LEU A 332 -18.16 7.32 -4.44
N ALA A 333 -18.77 7.59 -5.61
CA ALA A 333 -19.49 6.57 -6.39
C ALA A 333 -18.57 5.43 -6.86
N PHE A 334 -17.27 5.69 -7.07
CA PHE A 334 -16.31 4.69 -7.50
C PHE A 334 -16.28 3.44 -6.62
N ASN A 335 -16.33 3.60 -5.28
CA ASN A 335 -16.30 2.48 -4.34
C ASN A 335 -17.54 1.60 -4.49
N ALA A 336 -18.72 2.21 -4.62
CA ALA A 336 -19.98 1.48 -4.80
C ALA A 336 -20.03 0.74 -6.15
N GLU A 337 -19.49 1.33 -7.22
CA GLU A 337 -19.40 0.72 -8.55
C GLU A 337 -18.38 -0.44 -8.58
N ALA A 338 -17.23 -0.27 -7.92
CA ALA A 338 -16.17 -1.26 -7.90
C ALA A 338 -16.50 -2.49 -7.02
N ALA A 339 -17.21 -2.29 -5.92
CA ALA A 339 -17.41 -3.32 -4.91
C ALA A 339 -17.97 -4.65 -5.47
N PRO A 340 -19.06 -4.68 -6.26
CA PRO A 340 -19.58 -5.96 -6.79
C PRO A 340 -18.58 -6.70 -7.68
N ALA A 341 -17.78 -5.97 -8.47
CA ALA A 341 -16.77 -6.56 -9.34
C ALA A 341 -15.55 -7.12 -8.57
N CYS A 342 -15.30 -6.60 -7.37
CA CYS A 342 -14.17 -6.98 -6.54
C CYS A 342 -14.48 -8.12 -5.56
N LEU A 343 -15.75 -8.27 -5.13
CA LEU A 343 -16.14 -9.33 -4.20
C LEU A 343 -15.95 -10.70 -4.85
N ALA A 344 -15.36 -11.65 -4.12
CA ALA A 344 -15.07 -12.99 -4.61
C ALA A 344 -15.49 -14.06 -3.59
N TRP A 345 -16.18 -15.11 -4.07
CA TRP A 345 -16.44 -16.29 -3.28
C TRP A 345 -15.20 -17.17 -3.14
N LEU A 346 -15.04 -17.82 -1.99
CA LEU A 346 -14.09 -18.92 -1.87
C LEU A 346 -14.42 -20.03 -2.86
N PRO A 347 -13.43 -20.81 -3.35
CA PRO A 347 -13.67 -22.01 -4.14
C PRO A 347 -14.58 -22.97 -3.39
N GLY A 348 -15.57 -23.55 -4.08
CA GLY A 348 -16.58 -24.42 -3.50
C GLY A 348 -17.99 -23.93 -3.85
N LYS A 349 -18.99 -24.49 -3.21
CA LYS A 349 -20.37 -24.09 -3.46
C LYS A 349 -20.78 -22.93 -2.54
N PRO A 350 -21.06 -21.72 -3.06
CA PRO A 350 -21.62 -20.64 -2.27
C PRO A 350 -23.13 -20.88 -2.09
N ASP A 351 -23.51 -21.92 -1.38
CA ASP A 351 -24.92 -22.30 -1.23
C ASP A 351 -25.64 -21.56 -0.11
N LEU A 352 -24.96 -20.62 0.57
CA LEU A 352 -25.57 -19.84 1.65
C LEU A 352 -26.14 -18.54 1.12
N GLU A 353 -27.45 -18.50 1.06
CA GLU A 353 -28.24 -17.30 0.72
C GLU A 353 -29.12 -16.94 1.90
N PHE A 354 -29.29 -15.66 2.15
CA PHE A 354 -30.26 -15.12 3.09
C PHE A 354 -31.49 -14.63 2.35
N ARG A 355 -32.68 -14.72 3.04
CA ARG A 355 -33.95 -14.28 2.49
C ARG A 355 -34.64 -13.32 3.45
N PRO A 356 -35.51 -12.44 2.94
CA PRO A 356 -36.36 -11.66 3.82
C PRO A 356 -37.14 -12.56 4.78
N GLY A 357 -37.11 -12.21 6.08
CA GLY A 357 -37.69 -12.99 7.16
C GLY A 357 -36.73 -13.98 7.85
N ASP A 358 -35.54 -14.26 7.27
CA ASP A 358 -34.53 -15.09 7.95
C ASP A 358 -34.06 -14.42 9.25
N ILE A 359 -33.77 -15.26 10.26
CA ILE A 359 -33.07 -14.87 11.48
C ILE A 359 -31.61 -15.32 11.36
N VAL A 360 -30.68 -14.37 11.46
CA VAL A 360 -29.25 -14.59 11.30
C VAL A 360 -28.51 -14.07 12.51
N GLY A 361 -27.67 -14.90 13.11
CA GLY A 361 -26.74 -14.48 14.14
C GLY A 361 -25.54 -13.77 13.51
N TYR A 362 -25.26 -12.52 13.89
CA TYR A 362 -24.04 -11.83 13.49
C TYR A 362 -22.98 -11.90 14.58
N PHE A 363 -21.71 -11.99 14.14
CA PHE A 363 -20.59 -12.18 15.04
C PHE A 363 -19.29 -11.57 14.45
N GLU A 364 -18.50 -10.96 15.32
CA GLU A 364 -17.11 -10.58 15.06
C GLU A 364 -16.26 -11.14 16.20
N PRO A 365 -15.20 -11.93 15.93
CA PRO A 365 -14.39 -12.56 16.99
C PRO A 365 -13.90 -11.54 18.02
N LEU A 366 -14.08 -11.85 19.30
CA LEU A 366 -13.69 -11.04 20.46
C LEU A 366 -14.18 -9.58 20.47
N THR A 367 -15.17 -9.25 19.60
CA THR A 367 -15.71 -7.90 19.48
C THR A 367 -17.15 -7.86 19.99
N PRO A 368 -17.48 -7.10 21.05
CA PRO A 368 -18.85 -7.00 21.53
C PRO A 368 -19.75 -6.28 20.53
N PRO A 369 -21.09 -6.53 20.54
CA PRO A 369 -22.02 -5.94 19.58
C PRO A 369 -21.99 -4.41 19.50
N SER A 370 -21.69 -3.73 20.61
CA SER A 370 -21.56 -2.27 20.67
C SER A 370 -20.33 -1.71 19.92
N ALA A 371 -19.36 -2.58 19.58
CA ALA A 371 -18.10 -2.20 18.93
C ALA A 371 -17.93 -2.85 17.53
N TRP A 372 -18.98 -3.46 16.98
CA TRP A 372 -18.90 -4.08 15.66
C TRP A 372 -18.46 -3.11 14.57
N LYS A 373 -17.52 -3.54 13.75
CA LYS A 373 -17.04 -2.81 12.58
C LYS A 373 -17.95 -3.01 11.36
N GLY A 374 -18.68 -4.12 11.31
CA GLY A 374 -19.61 -4.50 10.25
C GLY A 374 -20.98 -3.86 10.33
N THR A 375 -21.11 -2.69 10.96
CA THR A 375 -22.39 -2.00 11.14
C THR A 375 -23.11 -1.69 9.85
N ALA A 376 -22.39 -1.34 8.78
CA ALA A 376 -22.97 -1.10 7.46
C ALA A 376 -23.47 -2.40 6.82
N PHE A 377 -22.74 -3.49 6.96
CA PHE A 377 -23.17 -4.83 6.51
C PHE A 377 -24.44 -5.29 7.22
N VAL A 378 -24.46 -5.21 8.55
CA VAL A 378 -25.62 -5.57 9.37
C VAL A 378 -26.83 -4.68 9.03
N GLY A 379 -26.62 -3.37 8.95
CA GLY A 379 -27.69 -2.42 8.59
C GLY A 379 -28.31 -2.70 7.23
N GLU A 380 -27.51 -3.08 6.22
CA GLU A 380 -28.04 -3.42 4.91
C GLU A 380 -28.80 -4.75 4.92
N LEU A 381 -28.35 -5.77 5.65
CA LEU A 381 -29.11 -7.02 5.83
C LEU A 381 -30.47 -6.74 6.46
N ILE A 382 -30.54 -5.91 7.52
CA ILE A 382 -31.79 -5.52 8.16
C ILE A 382 -32.71 -4.77 7.19
N LYS A 383 -32.16 -3.82 6.44
CA LYS A 383 -32.89 -3.06 5.42
C LYS A 383 -33.47 -3.97 4.32
N LEU A 384 -32.77 -5.07 4.02
CA LEU A 384 -33.20 -6.09 3.05
C LEU A 384 -34.16 -7.14 3.63
N GLY A 385 -34.58 -6.97 4.90
CA GLY A 385 -35.61 -7.77 5.55
C GLY A 385 -35.09 -8.96 6.37
N VAL A 386 -33.78 -9.05 6.62
CA VAL A 386 -33.19 -10.06 7.52
C VAL A 386 -33.28 -9.56 8.96
N ARG A 387 -33.70 -10.42 9.89
CA ARG A 387 -33.58 -10.15 11.33
C ARG A 387 -32.20 -10.56 11.80
N VAL A 388 -31.37 -9.57 12.14
CA VAL A 388 -30.00 -9.82 12.63
C VAL A 388 -29.95 -9.70 14.14
N GLU A 389 -29.43 -10.73 14.81
CA GLU A 389 -29.25 -10.79 16.26
C GLU A 389 -27.76 -11.09 16.57
N PRO A 390 -27.24 -10.71 17.75
CA PRO A 390 -25.93 -11.19 18.19
C PRO A 390 -25.92 -12.71 18.25
N TYR A 391 -24.94 -13.34 17.60
CA TYR A 391 -24.81 -14.80 17.58
C TYR A 391 -24.52 -15.34 18.97
N GLN A 392 -25.22 -16.40 19.33
CA GLN A 392 -25.00 -17.15 20.58
C GLN A 392 -24.53 -18.57 20.24
N PRO A 393 -23.38 -19.04 20.77
CA PRO A 393 -22.88 -20.38 20.52
C PRO A 393 -23.90 -21.46 20.90
N GLY A 394 -24.06 -22.49 20.07
CA GLY A 394 -24.94 -23.63 20.32
C GLY A 394 -26.44 -23.38 20.10
N CYS A 395 -26.84 -22.21 19.62
CA CYS A 395 -28.26 -21.93 19.33
C CYS A 395 -28.78 -22.52 18.01
N GLY A 396 -27.87 -23.10 17.17
CA GLY A 396 -28.22 -23.67 15.86
C GLY A 396 -28.64 -22.62 14.81
N MET A 397 -28.50 -21.32 15.11
CA MET A 397 -28.80 -20.23 14.18
C MET A 397 -27.87 -20.28 12.95
N ARG A 398 -28.34 -19.70 11.84
CA ARG A 398 -27.47 -19.38 10.70
C ARG A 398 -26.52 -18.25 11.13
N LEU A 399 -25.23 -18.41 10.84
CA LEU A 399 -24.19 -17.50 11.24
C LEU A 399 -23.71 -16.66 10.05
N ALA A 400 -23.60 -15.34 10.25
CA ALA A 400 -22.78 -14.46 9.45
C ALA A 400 -21.64 -13.90 10.33
N ALA A 401 -20.39 -14.20 10.01
CA ALA A 401 -19.23 -13.67 10.73
C ALA A 401 -18.47 -12.66 9.88
N GLY A 402 -18.20 -11.48 10.44
CA GLY A 402 -17.35 -10.45 9.83
C GLY A 402 -15.93 -10.49 10.38
N ILE A 403 -14.92 -10.61 9.51
CA ILE A 403 -13.50 -10.57 9.89
C ILE A 403 -12.85 -9.30 9.32
N PHE A 404 -12.35 -8.44 10.20
CA PHE A 404 -11.75 -7.14 9.86
C PHE A 404 -10.25 -7.16 10.14
N SER A 405 -9.46 -7.65 9.18
CA SER A 405 -8.01 -7.69 9.28
C SER A 405 -7.35 -6.94 8.13
N LYS A 406 -6.35 -6.11 8.43
CA LYS A 406 -5.55 -5.40 7.44
C LYS A 406 -4.10 -5.32 7.87
N PRO A 407 -3.13 -5.29 6.92
CA PRO A 407 -1.73 -5.07 7.25
C PRO A 407 -1.56 -3.79 8.08
N ARG A 408 -0.74 -3.89 9.11
CA ARG A 408 -0.31 -2.74 9.92
C ARG A 408 1.18 -2.82 10.12
N ALA A 409 1.90 -1.75 9.82
CA ALA A 409 3.30 -1.62 10.16
C ALA A 409 3.51 -1.91 11.66
N PHE A 410 4.59 -2.60 11.98
CA PHE A 410 4.96 -2.99 13.36
C PHE A 410 4.02 -4.01 14.03
N SER A 411 3.07 -4.63 13.32
CA SER A 411 2.17 -5.62 13.92
C SER A 411 2.79 -7.03 13.99
N GLY A 412 3.70 -7.33 13.08
CA GLY A 412 4.36 -8.64 12.99
C GLY A 412 3.46 -9.80 12.56
N SER A 413 2.15 -9.61 12.56
CA SER A 413 1.15 -10.61 12.14
C SER A 413 -0.10 -9.89 11.61
N ILE A 414 -0.79 -10.54 10.69
CA ILE A 414 -2.08 -10.09 10.15
C ILE A 414 -3.18 -11.15 10.34
N ASN A 415 -2.79 -12.37 10.71
CA ASN A 415 -3.72 -13.46 10.93
C ASN A 415 -4.52 -13.25 12.21
N LEU A 416 -5.61 -14.01 12.35
CA LEU A 416 -6.33 -14.10 13.62
C LEU A 416 -5.39 -14.58 14.72
N SER A 417 -5.52 -14.04 15.92
CA SER A 417 -4.90 -14.61 17.10
C SER A 417 -5.47 -16.03 17.35
N GLU A 418 -4.73 -16.86 18.08
CA GLU A 418 -5.22 -18.21 18.43
C GLU A 418 -6.59 -18.15 19.16
N GLU A 419 -6.78 -17.13 20.01
CA GLU A 419 -8.06 -16.94 20.72
C GLU A 419 -9.18 -16.57 19.75
N GLU A 420 -8.96 -15.61 18.83
CA GLU A 420 -9.94 -15.24 17.79
C GLU A 420 -10.30 -16.44 16.92
N LYS A 421 -9.29 -17.25 16.54
CA LYS A 421 -9.47 -18.47 15.74
C LYS A 421 -10.33 -19.49 16.47
N LEU A 422 -10.01 -19.81 17.73
CA LEU A 422 -10.76 -20.77 18.54
C LEU A 422 -12.22 -20.34 18.70
N VAL A 423 -12.47 -19.07 19.00
CA VAL A 423 -13.83 -18.55 19.17
C VAL A 423 -14.61 -18.57 17.85
N LEU A 424 -13.95 -18.26 16.73
CA LEU A 424 -14.55 -18.33 15.38
C LEU A 424 -14.90 -19.77 15.00
N GLU A 425 -14.00 -20.73 15.20
CA GLU A 425 -14.23 -22.15 14.91
C GLU A 425 -15.35 -22.76 15.77
N ALA A 426 -15.40 -22.37 17.05
CA ALA A 426 -16.51 -22.78 17.91
C ALA A 426 -17.86 -22.23 17.42
N ALA A 427 -17.88 -20.99 16.93
CA ALA A 427 -19.08 -20.39 16.34
C ALA A 427 -19.49 -21.10 15.04
N ILE A 428 -18.56 -21.41 14.14
CA ILE A 428 -18.82 -22.16 12.91
C ILE A 428 -19.39 -23.53 13.23
N LYS A 429 -18.78 -24.27 14.16
CA LYS A 429 -19.21 -25.60 14.58
C LYS A 429 -20.60 -25.61 15.21
N GLY A 430 -20.95 -24.57 15.97
CA GLY A 430 -22.23 -24.45 16.66
C GLY A 430 -23.37 -23.89 15.79
N ALA A 431 -23.09 -23.47 14.56
CA ALA A 431 -24.05 -22.89 13.65
C ALA A 431 -24.76 -23.95 12.79
N GLY A 432 -26.04 -23.74 12.45
CA GLY A 432 -26.77 -24.58 11.48
C GLY A 432 -26.23 -24.45 10.04
N ALA A 433 -25.75 -23.26 9.69
CA ALA A 433 -24.98 -22.96 8.49
C ALA A 433 -24.22 -21.65 8.73
N SER A 434 -23.05 -21.49 8.12
CA SER A 434 -22.19 -20.32 8.39
C SER A 434 -21.63 -19.71 7.12
N VAL A 435 -21.61 -18.37 7.06
CA VAL A 435 -20.83 -17.62 6.08
C VAL A 435 -19.84 -16.70 6.81
N ILE A 436 -18.60 -16.70 6.34
CA ILE A 436 -17.60 -15.74 6.80
C ILE A 436 -17.37 -14.72 5.70
N VAL A 437 -17.42 -13.44 6.06
CA VAL A 437 -17.06 -12.33 5.17
C VAL A 437 -15.74 -11.74 5.63
N ALA A 438 -14.69 -11.88 4.82
CA ALA A 438 -13.38 -11.31 5.08
C ALA A 438 -13.33 -9.86 4.56
N PHE A 439 -13.52 -8.90 5.46
CA PHE A 439 -13.38 -7.46 5.21
C PHE A 439 -11.93 -7.00 5.38
N GLY A 440 -11.03 -7.55 4.58
CA GLY A 440 -9.60 -7.32 4.63
C GLY A 440 -8.85 -8.52 4.07
N SER A 441 -7.87 -9.04 4.82
CA SER A 441 -7.07 -10.18 4.40
C SER A 441 -7.95 -11.42 4.13
N PRO A 442 -7.89 -12.01 2.94
CA PRO A 442 -8.58 -13.28 2.67
C PRO A 442 -7.88 -14.47 3.33
N PHE A 443 -6.59 -14.34 3.66
CA PHE A 443 -5.75 -15.41 4.22
C PHE A 443 -6.19 -15.85 5.62
N VAL A 444 -6.97 -15.02 6.33
CA VAL A 444 -7.58 -15.39 7.61
C VAL A 444 -8.56 -16.57 7.49
N LEU A 445 -9.00 -16.91 6.28
CA LEU A 445 -9.89 -18.04 5.99
C LEU A 445 -9.11 -19.34 5.76
N GLY A 446 -7.80 -19.23 5.44
CA GLY A 446 -6.89 -20.36 5.39
C GLY A 446 -6.55 -20.86 6.80
N GLY A 447 -6.29 -22.14 6.95
CA GLY A 447 -5.85 -22.71 8.22
C GLY A 447 -6.94 -22.80 9.30
N LEU A 448 -8.22 -22.59 8.98
CA LEU A 448 -9.33 -22.95 9.85
C LEU A 448 -9.54 -24.46 9.81
N GLU A 449 -9.61 -25.12 10.97
CA GLU A 449 -9.90 -26.57 11.04
C GLU A 449 -11.36 -26.86 10.67
N HIS A 450 -12.28 -26.01 11.16
CA HIS A 450 -13.69 -26.08 10.82
C HIS A 450 -14.01 -25.08 9.71
N LYS A 451 -14.31 -25.62 8.51
CA LYS A 451 -14.62 -24.79 7.35
C LYS A 451 -16.05 -24.22 7.44
N PRO A 452 -16.26 -22.95 7.11
CA PRO A 452 -17.61 -22.39 6.99
C PRO A 452 -18.35 -23.00 5.79
N SER A 453 -19.69 -22.93 5.80
CA SER A 453 -20.51 -23.34 4.65
C SER A 453 -20.22 -22.50 3.40
N ALA A 454 -19.87 -21.22 3.58
CA ALA A 454 -19.45 -20.31 2.52
C ALA A 454 -18.44 -19.28 3.05
N GLY A 455 -17.57 -18.78 2.15
CA GLY A 455 -16.67 -17.66 2.46
C GLY A 455 -16.73 -16.60 1.36
N LEU A 456 -16.89 -15.35 1.73
CA LEU A 456 -16.91 -14.21 0.82
C LEU A 456 -15.75 -13.27 1.16
N CYS A 457 -14.90 -13.00 0.19
CA CYS A 457 -13.77 -12.09 0.33
C CYS A 457 -14.15 -10.70 -0.21
N ALA A 458 -14.08 -9.69 0.65
CA ALA A 458 -14.28 -8.29 0.31
C ALA A 458 -12.96 -7.53 0.16
N PHE A 459 -11.84 -8.06 0.69
CA PHE A 459 -10.48 -7.53 0.63
C PHE A 459 -10.27 -6.14 1.26
N CYS A 460 -11.32 -5.44 1.62
CA CYS A 460 -11.27 -4.16 2.35
C CYS A 460 -12.55 -3.95 3.18
N ALA A 461 -12.46 -3.03 4.17
CA ALA A 461 -13.53 -2.75 5.12
C ALA A 461 -14.39 -1.52 4.74
N LEU A 462 -14.25 -0.99 3.52
CA LEU A 462 -14.99 0.18 3.07
C LEU A 462 -16.50 -0.05 3.17
N GLN A 463 -17.24 1.00 3.52
CA GLN A 463 -18.70 0.93 3.72
C GLN A 463 -19.40 0.33 2.48
N ASP A 464 -19.03 0.77 1.27
CA ASP A 464 -19.64 0.28 0.03
C ASP A 464 -19.40 -1.22 -0.19
N PHE A 465 -18.25 -1.74 0.24
CA PHE A 465 -17.94 -3.17 0.19
C PHE A 465 -18.75 -3.97 1.22
N GLN A 466 -19.01 -3.39 2.39
CA GLN A 466 -19.91 -4.00 3.38
C GLN A 466 -21.35 -4.08 2.86
N LEU A 467 -21.87 -2.99 2.26
CA LEU A 467 -23.18 -2.96 1.63
C LEU A 467 -23.29 -3.97 0.48
N ALA A 468 -22.26 -4.02 -0.38
CA ALA A 468 -22.23 -4.96 -1.51
C ALA A 468 -22.18 -6.42 -1.04
N ALA A 469 -21.43 -6.74 0.02
CA ALA A 469 -21.38 -8.09 0.60
C ALA A 469 -22.76 -8.53 1.11
N ALA A 470 -23.49 -7.66 1.82
CA ALA A 470 -24.86 -7.94 2.26
C ALA A 470 -25.80 -8.22 1.06
N ARG A 471 -25.71 -7.39 0.01
CA ARG A 471 -26.51 -7.57 -1.23
C ARG A 471 -26.17 -8.86 -1.96
N VAL A 472 -24.90 -9.27 -1.97
CA VAL A 472 -24.47 -10.56 -2.55
C VAL A 472 -25.10 -11.73 -1.79
N LEU A 473 -25.07 -11.71 -0.46
CA LEU A 473 -25.71 -12.75 0.37
C LEU A 473 -27.22 -12.81 0.19
N MET A 474 -27.87 -11.69 -0.17
CA MET A 474 -29.30 -11.60 -0.46
C MET A 474 -29.63 -11.81 -1.96
N ARG A 475 -28.67 -12.22 -2.77
CA ARG A 475 -28.78 -12.35 -4.25
C ARG A 475 -29.32 -11.08 -4.95
N ARG A 476 -29.10 -9.92 -4.34
CA ARG A 476 -29.41 -8.60 -4.93
C ARG A 476 -28.26 -8.03 -5.75
N ALA A 477 -27.06 -8.64 -5.64
CA ALA A 477 -25.88 -8.39 -6.45
C ALA A 477 -25.14 -9.71 -6.69
N LYS A 478 -24.21 -9.70 -7.66
CA LYS A 478 -23.29 -10.83 -7.91
C LYS A 478 -21.90 -10.46 -7.41
N ALA A 479 -21.20 -11.40 -6.79
CA ALA A 479 -19.76 -11.32 -6.60
C ALA A 479 -19.11 -11.63 -7.96
N GLY A 480 -18.53 -10.62 -8.60
CA GLY A 480 -17.96 -10.72 -9.95
C GLY A 480 -16.46 -11.02 -9.96
N GLY A 481 -15.81 -10.95 -8.79
CA GLY A 481 -14.38 -11.15 -8.65
C GLY A 481 -13.96 -12.61 -8.58
N THR A 482 -12.67 -12.81 -8.76
CA THR A 482 -11.97 -14.09 -8.54
C THR A 482 -10.85 -13.87 -7.52
N ILE A 483 -10.63 -14.83 -6.63
CA ILE A 483 -9.56 -14.72 -5.63
C ILE A 483 -8.21 -14.70 -6.34
N PRO A 484 -7.39 -13.64 -6.17
CA PRO A 484 -6.18 -13.44 -6.96
C PRO A 484 -4.93 -14.08 -6.33
N ALA A 485 -5.10 -14.87 -5.26
CA ALA A 485 -3.99 -15.52 -4.56
C ALA A 485 -4.45 -16.84 -3.91
N VAL A 486 -3.52 -17.77 -3.69
CA VAL A 486 -3.80 -19.01 -2.95
C VAL A 486 -3.99 -18.69 -1.46
N ILE A 487 -5.15 -19.06 -0.90
CA ILE A 487 -5.51 -18.77 0.51
C ILE A 487 -5.00 -19.85 1.49
N GLY A 488 -4.31 -20.86 1.01
CA GLY A 488 -3.91 -22.03 1.79
C GLY A 488 -4.92 -23.18 1.66
N ASP A 489 -4.81 -24.18 2.54
CA ASP A 489 -5.72 -25.34 2.53
C ASP A 489 -7.14 -24.90 2.92
N LEU A 490 -8.02 -24.81 1.93
CA LEU A 490 -9.45 -24.47 2.06
C LEU A 490 -10.32 -25.72 2.24
#